data_aff9e6fcecf0ad8df89af7f5348ecb89
#
_entry.id   aff9e6fcecf0ad8df89af7f5348ecb89
#
_cell.length_a   1.000
_cell.length_b   1.000
_cell.length_c   1.000
_cell.angle_alpha   90.00
_cell.angle_beta   90.00
_cell.angle_gamma   90.00
#
_symmetry.space_group_name_H-M   'P 1'
#
loop_
_entity.id
_entity.type
_entity.pdbx_description
1 polymer ?
#
loop_
_entity_poly.entity_id
_entity_poly.type
_entity_poly.pdbx_seq_one_letter_code
_entity_poly.pdbx_strand_id
1 'polypeptide(L)'
;FAGNTLYWFRQIEGADKDVNSSYTILNKRFAQYFRPDADFRYYQNINAHNSIVYRIAAGIGIAYGNSKIIPFEKSFYAGGSNDLRAFRARNVGPGIFTSVNNFERTGDIKINGNIEYRFDILKILKGAFFLDVGNIWVRKKEISRPGAEFELDRFYKQLAVGSGLGFRFDFTFFIFRLDIG
;
A
#
# COMPACT_ATOMS: atom_id res chain seq x y z
N PHE A 1 6.97 -15.07 7.42
CA PHE A 1 7.28 -16.15 8.40
C PHE A 1 8.40 -17.08 7.94
N ALA A 2 8.51 -17.40 6.63
CA ALA A 2 9.54 -18.31 6.12
C ALA A 2 10.98 -17.84 6.45
N GLY A 3 11.27 -16.54 6.43
CA GLY A 3 12.58 -16.00 6.75
C GLY A 3 13.05 -16.27 8.19
N ASN A 4 12.11 -16.31 9.14
CA ASN A 4 12.43 -16.65 10.53
C ASN A 4 12.73 -18.13 10.70
N THR A 5 11.98 -18.99 10.05
CA THR A 5 12.22 -20.43 10.04
C THR A 5 13.60 -20.74 9.45
N LEU A 6 13.93 -20.12 8.31
CA LEU A 6 15.24 -20.28 7.67
C LEU A 6 16.39 -19.72 8.53
N TYR A 7 16.14 -18.66 9.33
CA TYR A 7 17.12 -18.15 10.28
C TYR A 7 17.43 -19.14 11.41
N TRP A 8 16.45 -19.92 11.86
CA TRP A 8 16.64 -20.98 12.82
C TRP A 8 17.43 -22.16 12.24
N PHE A 9 17.14 -22.58 11.01
CA PHE A 9 17.88 -23.62 10.31
C PHE A 9 19.37 -23.29 10.15
N ARG A 10 19.71 -22.01 10.04
CA ARG A 10 21.09 -21.53 10.00
C ARG A 10 21.92 -22.01 11.20
N GLN A 11 21.34 -22.09 12.39
CA GLN A 11 22.05 -22.51 13.61
C GLN A 11 22.37 -24.02 13.60
N ILE A 12 21.65 -24.78 12.78
CA ILE A 12 21.77 -26.23 12.70
C ILE A 12 22.77 -26.65 11.61
N GLU A 13 22.86 -25.93 10.49
CA GLU A 13 23.61 -26.37 9.30
C GLU A 13 24.87 -25.55 8.94
N GLY A 14 25.33 -24.62 9.78
CA GLY A 14 26.53 -23.83 9.48
C GLY A 14 26.39 -23.01 8.20
N ALA A 15 25.44 -22.09 8.18
CA ALA A 15 25.16 -21.27 7.01
C ALA A 15 26.36 -20.40 6.61
N ASP A 16 26.79 -20.48 5.36
CA ASP A 16 27.83 -19.66 4.78
C ASP A 16 27.37 -18.20 4.67
N LYS A 17 28.30 -17.27 4.86
CA LYS A 17 28.09 -15.85 4.58
C LYS A 17 28.57 -15.52 3.18
N ASP A 18 27.74 -14.79 2.44
CA ASP A 18 28.18 -14.25 1.17
C ASP A 18 29.11 -13.02 1.34
N VAL A 19 29.62 -12.51 0.20
CA VAL A 19 30.53 -11.35 0.10
C VAL A 19 30.01 -10.12 0.86
N ASN A 20 28.68 -9.99 1.06
CA ASN A 20 28.04 -8.87 1.79
C ASN A 20 27.67 -9.23 3.24
N SER A 21 28.28 -10.28 3.81
CA SER A 21 28.01 -10.75 5.17
C SER A 21 26.55 -11.17 5.44
N SER A 22 25.79 -11.46 4.39
CA SER A 22 24.42 -11.99 4.51
C SER A 22 24.46 -13.52 4.50
N TYR A 23 23.63 -14.13 5.35
CA TYR A 23 23.53 -15.59 5.41
C TYR A 23 22.79 -16.14 4.20
N THR A 24 23.28 -17.25 3.70
CA THR A 24 22.71 -17.98 2.58
C THR A 24 22.34 -19.40 2.99
N ILE A 25 21.32 -19.96 2.35
CA ILE A 25 20.93 -21.36 2.43
C ILE A 25 20.89 -21.86 0.99
N LEU A 26 21.58 -22.94 0.69
CA LEU A 26 21.75 -23.48 -0.67
C LEU A 26 22.21 -22.37 -1.65
N ASN A 27 23.18 -21.55 -1.24
CA ASN A 27 23.73 -20.41 -1.97
C ASN A 27 22.70 -19.31 -2.33
N LYS A 28 21.51 -19.29 -1.69
CA LYS A 28 20.49 -18.27 -1.90
C LYS A 28 20.29 -17.44 -0.64
N ARG A 29 20.27 -16.12 -0.79
CA ARG A 29 19.92 -15.21 0.30
C ARG A 29 18.45 -15.33 0.65
N PHE A 30 18.13 -15.28 1.91
CA PHE A 30 16.76 -15.22 2.40
C PHE A 30 16.47 -13.89 3.07
N ALA A 31 15.24 -13.40 2.90
CA ALA A 31 14.82 -12.14 3.47
C ALA A 31 14.13 -12.35 4.83
N GLN A 32 14.48 -11.49 5.78
CA GLN A 32 13.80 -11.39 7.07
C GLN A 32 13.13 -10.04 7.21
N TYR A 33 11.82 -10.05 7.36
CA TYR A 33 11.03 -8.83 7.54
C TYR A 33 9.76 -9.14 8.33
N PHE A 34 9.24 -8.12 8.97
CA PHE A 34 7.92 -8.08 9.60
C PHE A 34 7.09 -7.02 8.89
N ARG A 35 5.89 -7.38 8.43
CA ARG A 35 5.02 -6.49 7.65
C ARG A 35 3.57 -6.65 8.09
N PRO A 36 3.16 -5.99 9.18
CA PRO A 36 1.77 -5.85 9.54
C PRO A 36 1.11 -4.78 8.65
N ASP A 37 -0.13 -5.07 8.26
CA ASP A 37 -1.03 -4.10 7.65
C ASP A 37 -2.46 -4.34 8.13
N ALA A 38 -3.23 -3.28 8.22
CA ALA A 38 -4.63 -3.28 8.63
C ALA A 38 -5.46 -2.48 7.62
N ASP A 39 -6.64 -2.98 7.30
CA ASP A 39 -7.64 -2.36 6.43
C ASP A 39 -8.98 -2.40 7.17
N PHE A 40 -9.42 -1.25 7.63
CA PHE A 40 -10.69 -1.11 8.33
C PHE A 40 -11.70 -0.42 7.43
N ARG A 41 -12.92 -0.97 7.34
CA ARG A 41 -14.02 -0.43 6.55
C ARG A 41 -15.27 -0.32 7.39
N TYR A 42 -15.90 0.84 7.32
CA TYR A 42 -17.16 1.12 7.98
C TYR A 42 -18.22 1.53 6.96
N TYR A 43 -19.37 0.87 6.99
CA TYR A 43 -20.49 1.10 6.09
C TYR A 43 -21.61 1.75 6.86
N GLN A 44 -21.94 2.98 6.54
CA GLN A 44 -23.02 3.74 7.13
C GLN A 44 -24.18 3.82 6.14
N ASN A 45 -25.26 3.11 6.39
CA ASN A 45 -26.47 3.23 5.60
C ASN A 45 -27.25 4.46 6.10
N ILE A 46 -27.50 5.44 5.21
CA ILE A 46 -28.28 6.64 5.49
C ILE A 46 -29.76 6.29 5.32
N ASN A 47 -30.08 5.60 4.23
CA ASN A 47 -31.41 5.07 3.92
C ASN A 47 -31.30 3.85 2.97
N ALA A 48 -32.43 3.36 2.46
CA ALA A 48 -32.45 2.20 1.55
C ALA A 48 -31.66 2.41 0.24
N HIS A 49 -31.44 3.66 -0.18
CA HIS A 49 -30.85 4.02 -1.47
C HIS A 49 -29.48 4.69 -1.38
N ASN A 50 -29.10 5.13 -0.17
CA ASN A 50 -27.88 5.91 0.03
C ASN A 50 -27.04 5.35 1.17
N SER A 51 -25.73 5.27 0.95
CA SER A 51 -24.77 4.86 1.97
C SER A 51 -23.45 5.61 1.84
N ILE A 52 -22.74 5.72 2.95
CA ILE A 52 -21.36 6.21 2.97
C ILE A 52 -20.45 5.06 3.41
N VAL A 53 -19.38 4.89 2.69
CA VAL A 53 -18.34 3.92 3.02
C VAL A 53 -17.08 4.67 3.41
N TYR A 54 -16.57 4.38 4.58
CA TYR A 54 -15.29 4.88 5.07
C TYR A 54 -14.30 3.73 5.05
N ARG A 55 -13.08 4.00 4.63
CA ARG A 55 -11.97 3.05 4.70
C ARG A 55 -10.74 3.75 5.21
N ILE A 56 -10.03 3.12 6.13
CA ILE A 56 -8.71 3.52 6.58
C ILE A 56 -7.82 2.29 6.49
N ALA A 57 -6.71 2.41 5.79
CA ALA A 57 -5.72 1.35 5.72
C ALA A 57 -4.34 1.90 6.06
N ALA A 58 -3.60 1.15 6.87
CA ALA A 58 -2.24 1.48 7.25
C ALA A 58 -1.39 0.22 7.33
N GLY A 59 -0.12 0.36 7.00
CA GLY A 59 0.83 -0.73 7.10
C GLY A 59 2.25 -0.22 7.30
N ILE A 60 3.05 -1.05 7.94
CA ILE A 60 4.47 -0.81 8.14
C ILE A 60 5.26 -2.08 7.87
N GLY A 61 6.38 -1.94 7.20
CA GLY A 61 7.31 -3.00 6.94
C GLY A 61 8.66 -2.73 7.59
N ILE A 62 9.20 -3.73 8.25
CA ILE A 62 10.46 -3.65 8.99
C ILE A 62 11.36 -4.80 8.55
N ALA A 63 12.43 -4.48 7.85
CA ALA A 63 13.49 -5.45 7.56
C ALA A 63 14.40 -5.57 8.79
N TYR A 64 14.81 -6.79 9.09
CA TYR A 64 15.72 -7.07 10.21
C TYR A 64 16.61 -8.29 9.90
N GLY A 65 17.55 -8.58 10.82
CA GLY A 65 18.42 -9.75 10.73
C GLY A 65 19.23 -9.78 9.44
N ASN A 66 18.91 -10.73 8.57
CA ASN A 66 19.60 -10.95 7.31
C ASN A 66 19.27 -9.92 6.20
N SER A 67 18.27 -9.08 6.42
CA SER A 67 17.80 -8.09 5.43
C SER A 67 17.95 -6.66 5.94
N LYS A 68 18.51 -5.80 5.09
CA LYS A 68 18.58 -4.34 5.34
C LYS A 68 17.35 -3.60 4.81
N ILE A 69 16.72 -4.15 3.77
CA ILE A 69 15.56 -3.60 3.08
C ILE A 69 14.49 -4.70 2.92
N ILE A 70 13.24 -4.27 2.76
CA ILE A 70 12.13 -5.18 2.46
C ILE A 70 12.23 -5.60 0.98
N PRO A 71 11.97 -6.86 0.64
CA PRO A 71 11.90 -7.30 -0.74
C PRO A 71 10.89 -6.45 -1.54
N PHE A 72 11.22 -6.15 -2.79
CA PHE A 72 10.41 -5.32 -3.67
C PHE A 72 8.94 -5.78 -3.75
N GLU A 73 8.70 -7.10 -3.86
CA GLU A 73 7.35 -7.69 -3.94
C GLU A 73 6.55 -7.52 -2.64
N LYS A 74 7.21 -7.19 -1.54
CA LYS A 74 6.61 -6.99 -0.22
C LYS A 74 6.56 -5.53 0.21
N SER A 75 7.16 -4.64 -0.56
CA SER A 75 7.07 -3.20 -0.35
C SER A 75 5.66 -2.68 -0.58
N PHE A 76 5.33 -1.56 0.04
CA PHE A 76 4.06 -0.89 -0.18
C PHE A 76 4.12 -0.02 -1.45
N TYR A 77 2.97 0.10 -2.08
CA TYR A 77 2.72 0.96 -3.24
C TYR A 77 1.47 1.79 -3.01
N ALA A 78 1.36 2.95 -3.65
CA ALA A 78 0.15 3.76 -3.63
C ALA A 78 -0.29 4.15 -5.05
N GLY A 79 -1.62 4.29 -5.19
CA GLY A 79 -2.30 4.53 -6.46
C GLY A 79 -2.96 3.28 -7.04
N GLY A 80 -3.95 3.49 -7.90
CA GLY A 80 -4.72 2.47 -8.58
C GLY A 80 -6.13 2.29 -8.05
N SER A 81 -6.93 1.52 -8.76
CA SER A 81 -8.40 1.41 -8.62
C SER A 81 -8.90 0.92 -7.26
N ASN A 82 -8.08 0.27 -6.46
CA ASN A 82 -8.45 -0.21 -5.12
C ASN A 82 -7.75 0.56 -3.99
N ASP A 83 -7.11 1.68 -4.32
CA ASP A 83 -6.27 2.46 -3.41
C ASP A 83 -6.59 3.96 -3.54
N LEU A 84 -5.82 4.69 -4.31
CA LEU A 84 -6.04 6.10 -4.67
C LEU A 84 -6.49 6.14 -6.14
N ARG A 85 -7.80 6.15 -6.37
CA ARG A 85 -8.41 5.90 -7.70
C ARG A 85 -8.09 6.94 -8.76
N ALA A 86 -7.92 8.19 -8.35
CA ALA A 86 -7.53 9.27 -9.27
C ALA A 86 -6.06 9.17 -9.74
N PHE A 87 -5.27 8.25 -9.19
CA PHE A 87 -3.87 8.08 -9.55
C PHE A 87 -3.64 6.72 -10.21
N ARG A 88 -2.76 6.69 -11.20
CA ARG A 88 -2.32 5.42 -11.82
C ARG A 88 -1.68 4.51 -10.76
N ALA A 89 -1.76 3.20 -10.98
CA ALA A 89 -1.13 2.23 -10.10
C ALA A 89 0.36 2.52 -9.91
N ARG A 90 0.82 2.50 -8.66
CA ARG A 90 2.21 2.76 -8.26
C ARG A 90 2.73 4.13 -8.68
N ASN A 91 1.88 5.14 -8.74
CA ASN A 91 2.28 6.49 -9.20
C ASN A 91 2.31 7.53 -8.08
N VAL A 92 2.07 7.16 -6.82
CA VAL A 92 2.09 8.05 -5.66
C VAL A 92 3.22 7.68 -4.71
N GLY A 93 3.96 8.69 -4.24
CA GLY A 93 5.04 8.55 -3.28
C GLY A 93 6.35 7.97 -3.83
N PRO A 94 7.28 7.62 -2.95
CA PRO A 94 7.25 7.81 -1.48
C PRO A 94 7.45 9.27 -1.07
N GLY A 95 6.67 9.72 -0.09
CA GLY A 95 6.69 11.10 0.40
C GLY A 95 6.47 12.11 -0.72
N ILE A 96 7.36 13.10 -0.82
CA ILE A 96 7.40 14.08 -1.92
C ILE A 96 8.38 13.69 -3.04
N PHE A 97 9.05 12.54 -2.91
CA PHE A 97 9.98 12.08 -3.91
C PHE A 97 9.27 11.75 -5.22
N THR A 98 9.80 12.28 -6.32
CA THR A 98 9.32 12.03 -7.68
C THR A 98 10.40 11.32 -8.47
N SER A 99 10.07 10.16 -9.01
CA SER A 99 10.95 9.41 -9.93
C SER A 99 10.27 9.22 -11.28
N VAL A 100 11.07 9.23 -12.33
CA VAL A 100 10.63 8.86 -13.68
C VAL A 100 10.32 7.36 -13.74
N ASN A 101 11.01 6.56 -12.93
CA ASN A 101 10.86 5.11 -12.89
C ASN A 101 9.89 4.66 -11.79
N ASN A 102 8.78 4.04 -12.16
CA ASN A 102 7.80 3.52 -11.20
C ASN A 102 8.38 2.44 -10.25
N PHE A 103 9.47 1.79 -10.59
CA PHE A 103 10.15 0.82 -9.72
C PHE A 103 10.73 1.45 -8.44
N GLU A 104 11.06 2.73 -8.45
CA GLU A 104 11.58 3.43 -7.27
C GLU A 104 10.47 3.91 -6.33
N ARG A 105 9.21 3.83 -6.77
CA ARG A 105 8.03 4.25 -6.00
C ARG A 105 7.55 3.15 -5.07
N THR A 106 8.40 2.79 -4.14
CA THR A 106 8.15 1.81 -3.09
C THR A 106 8.34 2.42 -1.71
N GLY A 107 7.57 1.95 -0.73
CA GLY A 107 7.66 2.42 0.65
C GLY A 107 7.66 1.29 1.66
N ASP A 108 8.14 1.61 2.85
CA ASP A 108 8.06 0.76 4.04
C ASP A 108 6.82 1.05 4.87
N ILE A 109 6.25 2.25 4.72
CA ILE A 109 5.06 2.71 5.45
C ILE A 109 4.02 3.11 4.40
N LYS A 110 2.76 2.77 4.68
CA LYS A 110 1.60 3.18 3.89
C LYS A 110 0.50 3.67 4.81
N ILE A 111 -0.12 4.78 4.44
CA ILE A 111 -1.35 5.27 5.06
C ILE A 111 -2.27 5.72 3.94
N ASN A 112 -3.50 5.23 3.94
CA ASN A 112 -4.54 5.76 3.06
C ASN A 112 -5.92 5.73 3.71
N GLY A 113 -6.73 6.70 3.31
CA GLY A 113 -8.13 6.84 3.68
C GLY A 113 -8.98 7.04 2.43
N ASN A 114 -10.18 6.48 2.44
CA ASN A 114 -11.13 6.62 1.35
C ASN A 114 -12.51 6.90 1.97
N ILE A 115 -13.23 7.85 1.37
CA ILE A 115 -14.63 8.11 1.69
C ILE A 115 -15.40 8.01 0.38
N GLU A 116 -16.51 7.29 0.40
CA GLU A 116 -17.32 7.08 -0.78
C GLU A 116 -18.81 7.20 -0.44
N TYR A 117 -19.47 8.17 -1.03
CA TYR A 117 -20.92 8.31 -0.97
C TYR A 117 -21.55 7.58 -2.15
N ARG A 118 -22.40 6.62 -1.89
CA ARG A 118 -23.11 5.77 -2.85
C ARG A 118 -24.58 6.09 -2.88
N PHE A 119 -25.14 6.14 -4.09
CA PHE A 119 -26.56 6.39 -4.30
C PHE A 119 -27.12 5.60 -5.48
N ASP A 120 -28.38 5.22 -5.41
CA ASP A 120 -29.05 4.52 -6.49
C ASP A 120 -29.47 5.53 -7.57
N ILE A 121 -29.16 5.24 -8.84
CA ILE A 121 -29.63 5.98 -10.02
C ILE A 121 -30.79 5.21 -10.63
N LEU A 122 -30.60 3.92 -10.88
CA LEU A 122 -31.58 2.98 -11.38
C LEU A 122 -31.44 1.65 -10.62
N LYS A 123 -32.37 0.72 -10.80
CA LYS A 123 -32.32 -0.61 -10.13
C LYS A 123 -30.98 -1.32 -10.26
N ILE A 124 -30.38 -1.22 -11.44
CA ILE A 124 -29.12 -1.89 -11.77
C ILE A 124 -27.90 -0.93 -11.80
N LEU A 125 -28.14 0.39 -11.74
CA LEU A 125 -27.09 1.41 -11.84
C LEU A 125 -27.02 2.22 -10.55
N LYS A 126 -25.86 2.15 -9.91
CA LYS A 126 -25.53 2.95 -8.72
C LYS A 126 -24.43 3.93 -9.04
N GLY A 127 -24.57 5.15 -8.55
CA GLY A 127 -23.56 6.19 -8.62
C GLY A 127 -22.75 6.24 -7.33
N ALA A 128 -21.54 6.78 -7.41
CA ALA A 128 -20.75 7.09 -6.24
C ALA A 128 -19.91 8.36 -6.46
N PHE A 129 -19.74 9.14 -5.39
CA PHE A 129 -18.71 10.16 -5.27
C PHE A 129 -17.64 9.64 -4.33
N PHE A 130 -16.38 9.78 -4.70
CA PHE A 130 -15.31 9.35 -3.83
C PHE A 130 -14.25 10.43 -3.59
N LEU A 131 -13.64 10.36 -2.43
CA LEU A 131 -12.47 11.11 -2.02
C LEU A 131 -11.46 10.11 -1.46
N ASP A 132 -10.29 10.06 -2.06
CA ASP A 132 -9.19 9.20 -1.65
C ASP A 132 -8.01 10.06 -1.20
N VAL A 133 -7.38 9.69 -0.09
CA VAL A 133 -6.22 10.39 0.45
C VAL A 133 -5.19 9.38 0.91
N GLY A 134 -3.91 9.59 0.62
CA GLY A 134 -2.89 8.68 1.11
C GLY A 134 -1.52 8.91 0.49
N ASN A 135 -0.56 8.17 1.01
CA ASN A 135 0.80 8.12 0.48
C ASN A 135 1.54 6.89 1.04
N ILE A 136 2.75 6.68 0.55
CA ILE A 136 3.73 5.76 1.09
C ILE A 136 4.99 6.52 1.46
N TRP A 137 5.81 5.94 2.34
CA TRP A 137 7.09 6.51 2.77
C TRP A 137 8.11 5.41 3.03
N VAL A 138 9.38 5.77 2.93
CA VAL A 138 10.46 4.95 3.46
C VAL A 138 10.64 5.24 4.94
N ARG A 139 11.05 4.23 5.70
CA ARG A 139 11.24 4.34 7.15
C ARG A 139 12.55 5.05 7.51
N LYS A 140 13.56 4.90 6.68
CA LYS A 140 14.88 5.49 6.89
C LYS A 140 15.18 6.51 5.79
N LYS A 141 15.86 7.58 6.15
CA LYS A 141 16.34 8.56 5.20
C LYS A 141 17.30 7.93 4.19
N GLU A 142 17.06 8.18 2.93
CA GLU A 142 17.88 7.69 1.83
C GLU A 142 18.39 8.86 0.99
N ILE A 143 19.69 8.88 0.69
CA ILE A 143 20.30 9.94 -0.12
C ILE A 143 19.77 9.90 -1.56
N SER A 144 19.48 8.71 -2.07
CA SER A 144 18.93 8.49 -3.41
C SER A 144 17.48 8.92 -3.59
N ARG A 145 16.73 9.04 -2.48
CA ARG A 145 15.30 9.39 -2.48
C ARG A 145 15.01 10.50 -1.47
N PRO A 146 15.47 11.75 -1.72
CA PRO A 146 15.28 12.86 -0.79
C PRO A 146 13.79 13.20 -0.62
N GLY A 147 13.34 13.35 0.62
CA GLY A 147 11.94 13.64 0.96
C GLY A 147 10.99 12.43 0.88
N ALA A 148 11.55 11.23 0.74
CA ALA A 148 10.78 9.99 0.75
C ALA A 148 10.52 9.46 2.18
N GLU A 149 11.26 9.95 3.17
CA GLU A 149 11.19 9.51 4.56
C GLU A 149 9.89 9.92 5.25
N PHE A 150 9.42 9.06 6.16
CA PHE A 150 8.27 9.35 7.01
C PHE A 150 8.67 10.28 8.16
N GLU A 151 7.97 11.39 8.30
CA GLU A 151 8.13 12.34 9.39
C GLU A 151 6.76 12.68 9.98
N LEU A 152 6.61 12.43 11.28
CA LEU A 152 5.33 12.54 11.98
C LEU A 152 4.76 13.97 12.00
N ASP A 153 5.62 14.97 11.96
CA ASP A 153 5.26 16.41 12.00
C ASP A 153 4.79 16.94 10.63
N ARG A 154 5.08 16.24 9.53
CA ARG A 154 4.77 16.71 8.16
C ARG A 154 4.19 15.69 7.19
N PHE A 155 4.01 14.42 7.59
CA PHE A 155 3.44 13.40 6.70
C PHE A 155 2.10 13.81 6.08
N TYR A 156 1.26 14.55 6.84
CA TYR A 156 -0.05 15.01 6.37
C TYR A 156 0.03 16.05 5.23
N LYS A 157 1.15 16.78 5.11
CA LYS A 157 1.41 17.72 4.00
C LYS A 157 1.85 17.02 2.72
N GLN A 158 2.21 15.75 2.82
CA GLN A 158 2.71 14.93 1.72
C GLN A 158 1.63 13.98 1.19
N LEU A 159 0.41 14.03 1.75
CA LEU A 159 -0.68 13.19 1.31
C LEU A 159 -1.15 13.60 -0.09
N ALA A 160 -1.21 12.64 -1.00
CA ALA A 160 -1.90 12.80 -2.27
C ALA A 160 -3.42 12.72 -2.02
N VAL A 161 -4.15 13.63 -2.64
CA VAL A 161 -5.62 13.71 -2.54
C VAL A 161 -6.19 13.59 -3.94
N GLY A 162 -7.15 12.69 -4.11
CA GLY A 162 -7.86 12.50 -5.37
C GLY A 162 -9.35 12.31 -5.14
N SER A 163 -10.14 12.79 -6.05
CA SER A 163 -11.60 12.66 -6.02
C SER A 163 -12.12 12.26 -7.39
N GLY A 164 -13.34 11.73 -7.44
CA GLY A 164 -13.94 11.35 -8.69
C GLY A 164 -15.34 10.78 -8.55
N LEU A 165 -15.81 10.24 -9.67
CA LEU A 165 -17.12 9.63 -9.83
C LEU A 165 -16.96 8.12 -10.06
N GLY A 166 -17.83 7.33 -9.46
CA GLY A 166 -17.92 5.90 -9.69
C GLY A 166 -19.29 5.51 -10.21
N PHE A 167 -19.32 4.59 -11.14
CA PHE A 167 -20.54 3.93 -11.61
C PHE A 167 -20.44 2.44 -11.37
N ARG A 168 -21.50 1.85 -10.86
CA ARG A 168 -21.60 0.41 -10.61
C ARG A 168 -22.83 -0.15 -11.27
N PHE A 169 -22.63 -1.09 -12.15
CA PHE A 169 -23.68 -1.85 -12.81
C PHE A 169 -23.80 -3.20 -12.09
N ASP A 170 -24.89 -3.37 -11.36
CA ASP A 170 -25.16 -4.58 -10.55
C ASP A 170 -26.05 -5.54 -11.32
N PHE A 171 -25.46 -6.62 -11.83
CA PHE A 171 -26.13 -7.66 -12.62
C PHE A 171 -26.28 -8.94 -11.80
N THR A 172 -26.83 -8.90 -10.61
CA THR A 172 -27.13 -10.05 -9.73
C THR A 172 -25.96 -11.03 -9.51
N PHE A 173 -25.20 -11.40 -10.53
CA PHE A 173 -24.12 -12.37 -10.50
C PHE A 173 -22.73 -11.76 -10.72
N PHE A 174 -22.62 -10.51 -11.19
CA PHE A 174 -21.38 -9.73 -11.21
C PHE A 174 -21.68 -8.23 -11.12
N ILE A 175 -20.68 -7.47 -10.64
CA ILE A 175 -20.73 -6.00 -10.59
C ILE A 175 -19.64 -5.45 -11.50
N PHE A 176 -20.03 -4.66 -12.50
CA PHE A 176 -19.11 -3.88 -13.30
C PHE A 176 -18.94 -2.50 -12.67
N ARG A 177 -17.67 -2.10 -12.42
CA ARG A 177 -17.33 -0.82 -11.82
C ARG A 177 -16.49 0.03 -12.77
N LEU A 178 -16.88 1.29 -12.95
CA LEU A 178 -16.16 2.31 -13.67
C LEU A 178 -15.92 3.49 -12.73
N ASP A 179 -14.67 3.82 -12.46
CA ASP A 179 -14.28 4.99 -11.68
C ASP A 179 -13.56 5.99 -12.61
N ILE A 180 -13.91 7.28 -12.49
CA ILE A 180 -13.34 8.41 -13.22
C ILE A 180 -12.86 9.39 -12.17
N GLY A 181 -11.54 9.69 -12.14
CA GLY A 181 -10.91 10.59 -11.18
C GLY A 181 -9.71 11.34 -11.77
#